data_3121632af33f583d5d3d9901319d3136
#
_entry.id   3121632af33f583d5d3d9901319d3136
#
_cell.length_a   1.000
_cell.length_b   1.000
_cell.length_c   1.000
_cell.angle_alpha   90.00
_cell.angle_beta   90.00
_cell.angle_gamma   90.00
#
_symmetry.space_group_name_H-M   'P 1'
#
loop_
_entity.id
_entity.type
_entity.pdbx_description
1 polymer ?
#
loop_
_entity_poly.entity_id
_entity_poly.type
_entity_poly.pdbx_seq_one_letter_code
_entity_poly.pdbx_strand_id
1 'polypeptide(L)'
;MEPDDPTFRSGTEPVVHLRGAVALLGRFPALAGVDLDVDRRRIVLLRGANGAGKTTLLRALAGLVPITAGDAVVLGVDLREDRRSVRHRVGLLAHGTGLYDELSVADNVRFWTKAARANIADADAAMARLGLDGRLRDVAVSRLSTGQRRRTSLACLLARRPELWLLDEPHAGLDKEGRDIVDALVREAAMAGATIILSSHELDRSMDLADEIVTLGGGVALDGDVEGGRDHAE
;
A
#
# COMPACT_ATOMS: atom_id res chain seq x y z
N MET A 1 42.12 2.35 -0.18
CA MET A 1 41.43 3.45 0.54
C MET A 1 40.07 3.57 -0.18
N GLU A 2 39.11 2.73 0.30
CA GLU A 2 37.74 2.71 -0.19
C GLU A 2 36.99 3.91 0.37
N PRO A 3 36.13 4.57 -0.39
CA PRO A 3 35.33 5.68 0.13
C PRO A 3 34.26 5.12 1.05
N ASP A 4 34.24 5.59 2.30
CA ASP A 4 33.16 5.44 3.28
C ASP A 4 31.81 5.81 2.65
N ASP A 5 30.90 4.84 2.61
CA ASP A 5 29.49 5.06 2.27
C ASP A 5 28.75 5.46 3.57
N PRO A 6 28.23 6.69 3.70
CA PRO A 6 27.70 7.22 4.97
C PRO A 6 26.21 6.98 5.18
N THR A 7 25.60 5.89 4.71
CA THR A 7 24.14 5.72 4.78
C THR A 7 23.62 4.46 5.45
N PHE A 8 24.35 3.85 6.39
CA PHE A 8 23.72 2.91 7.31
C PHE A 8 23.09 3.66 8.50
N ARG A 9 21.84 4.10 8.35
CA ARG A 9 21.03 4.55 9.49
C ARG A 9 20.43 3.34 10.19
N SER A 10 20.83 3.19 11.47
CA SER A 10 20.22 2.38 12.54
C SER A 10 19.67 0.99 12.20
N GLY A 11 20.37 -0.02 12.52
CA GLY A 11 20.08 -1.33 13.20
C GLY A 11 18.96 -2.25 12.72
N THR A 12 18.09 -1.92 11.78
CA THR A 12 17.04 -2.82 11.26
C THR A 12 16.96 -2.68 9.74
N GLU A 13 17.03 -3.82 9.03
CA GLU A 13 16.86 -3.86 7.58
C GLU A 13 15.53 -3.19 7.15
N PRO A 14 15.54 -2.33 6.12
CA PRO A 14 14.34 -1.67 5.62
C PRO A 14 13.31 -2.70 5.12
N VAL A 15 12.04 -2.36 5.20
CA VAL A 15 10.94 -3.20 4.68
C VAL A 15 10.93 -3.20 3.14
N VAL A 16 11.31 -2.08 2.55
CA VAL A 16 11.51 -1.91 1.11
C VAL A 16 12.92 -1.40 0.88
N HIS A 17 13.65 -2.06 0.01
CA HIS A 17 14.97 -1.67 -0.45
C HIS A 17 15.05 -1.81 -1.96
N LEU A 18 15.13 -0.68 -2.66
CA LEU A 18 15.29 -0.61 -4.12
C LEU A 18 16.57 0.14 -4.47
N ARG A 19 17.32 -0.38 -5.44
CA ARG A 19 18.49 0.31 -6.03
C ARG A 19 18.48 0.17 -7.54
N GLY A 20 18.36 1.30 -8.23
CA GLY A 20 18.29 1.33 -9.68
C GLY A 20 17.14 0.48 -10.25
N ALA A 21 16.03 0.34 -9.52
CA ALA A 21 14.96 -0.58 -9.87
C ALA A 21 14.21 -0.14 -11.15
N VAL A 22 14.15 -1.04 -12.13
CA VAL A 22 13.47 -0.80 -13.43
C VAL A 22 12.30 -1.75 -13.59
N ALA A 23 11.15 -1.20 -14.01
CA ALA A 23 9.98 -1.99 -14.39
C ALA A 23 9.40 -1.49 -15.72
N LEU A 24 9.07 -2.42 -16.59
CA LEU A 24 8.51 -2.13 -17.91
C LEU A 24 6.99 -2.38 -17.95
N LEU A 25 6.26 -1.48 -18.59
CA LEU A 25 4.90 -1.69 -19.05
C LEU A 25 4.92 -1.81 -20.57
N GLY A 26 4.82 -3.03 -21.06
CA GLY A 26 5.11 -3.35 -22.46
C GLY A 26 6.60 -3.10 -22.77
N ARG A 27 6.89 -2.07 -23.59
CA ARG A 27 8.27 -1.71 -23.97
C ARG A 27 8.74 -0.40 -23.30
N PHE A 28 7.89 0.24 -22.52
CA PHE A 28 8.22 1.54 -21.92
C PHE A 28 8.62 1.38 -20.46
N PRO A 29 9.70 2.02 -20.00
CA PRO A 29 10.09 2.03 -18.60
C PRO A 29 9.10 2.90 -17.82
N ALA A 30 8.29 2.25 -17.00
CA ALA A 30 7.39 2.93 -16.05
C ALA A 30 8.09 3.21 -14.72
N LEU A 31 9.12 2.42 -14.39
CA LEU A 31 10.15 2.73 -13.40
C LEU A 31 11.50 2.67 -14.14
N ALA A 32 12.31 3.73 -14.01
CA ALA A 32 13.49 3.97 -14.83
C ALA A 32 14.78 4.08 -13.98
N GLY A 33 14.85 3.35 -12.86
CA GLY A 33 15.98 3.37 -11.94
C GLY A 33 15.59 3.99 -10.60
N VAL A 34 14.60 3.41 -9.92
CA VAL A 34 14.14 3.89 -8.61
C VAL A 34 15.09 3.43 -7.52
N ASP A 35 15.56 4.37 -6.71
CA ASP A 35 16.21 4.15 -5.43
C ASP A 35 15.21 4.52 -4.33
N LEU A 36 14.96 3.61 -3.39
CA LEU A 36 13.99 3.81 -2.30
C LEU A 36 14.29 2.87 -1.13
N ASP A 37 14.43 3.44 0.05
CA ASP A 37 14.39 2.71 1.31
C ASP A 37 13.16 3.12 2.09
N VAL A 38 12.47 2.15 2.67
CA VAL A 38 11.34 2.37 3.59
C VAL A 38 11.56 1.56 4.85
N ASP A 39 11.67 2.25 5.96
CA ASP A 39 11.82 1.64 7.27
C ASP A 39 10.50 1.03 7.78
N ARG A 40 10.61 0.13 8.77
CA ARG A 40 9.44 -0.48 9.42
C ARG A 40 8.60 0.57 10.14
N ARG A 41 7.27 0.35 10.15
CA ARG A 41 6.30 1.17 10.89
C ARG A 41 6.24 2.64 10.44
N ARG A 42 6.64 2.92 9.20
CA ARG A 42 6.52 4.25 8.61
C ARG A 42 5.29 4.34 7.71
N ILE A 43 4.73 5.53 7.66
CA ILE A 43 3.71 5.92 6.68
C ILE A 43 4.41 6.80 5.66
N VAL A 44 4.56 6.31 4.42
CA VAL A 44 5.24 6.99 3.32
C VAL A 44 4.22 7.46 2.30
N LEU A 45 4.22 8.75 1.98
CA LEU A 45 3.42 9.33 0.91
C LEU A 45 4.23 9.38 -0.40
N LEU A 46 3.73 8.69 -1.43
CA LEU A 46 4.23 8.82 -2.79
C LEU A 46 3.56 10.00 -3.49
N ARG A 47 4.33 11.03 -3.80
CA ARG A 47 3.90 12.22 -4.54
C ARG A 47 4.44 12.18 -5.98
N GLY A 48 3.81 12.86 -6.89
CA GLY A 48 4.25 13.01 -8.29
C GLY A 48 3.09 13.17 -9.25
N ALA A 49 3.38 13.68 -10.45
CA ALA A 49 2.39 13.87 -11.52
C ALA A 49 1.71 12.57 -11.96
N ASN A 50 0.62 12.69 -12.70
CA ASN A 50 0.01 11.54 -13.37
C ASN A 50 1.02 10.92 -14.35
N GLY A 51 1.14 9.58 -14.34
CA GLY A 51 2.15 8.89 -15.14
C GLY A 51 3.57 8.84 -14.54
N ALA A 52 3.81 9.43 -13.37
CA ALA A 52 5.14 9.43 -12.72
C ALA A 52 5.62 8.03 -12.27
N GLY A 53 4.77 6.99 -12.32
CA GLY A 53 5.12 5.63 -11.94
C GLY A 53 4.58 5.16 -10.59
N LYS A 54 3.84 6.01 -9.81
CA LYS A 54 3.32 5.67 -8.47
C LYS A 54 2.59 4.32 -8.42
N THR A 55 1.55 4.16 -9.24
CA THR A 55 0.78 2.89 -9.33
C THR A 55 1.66 1.72 -9.75
N THR A 56 2.62 1.94 -10.65
CA THR A 56 3.54 0.88 -11.09
C THR A 56 4.47 0.48 -9.96
N LEU A 57 5.00 1.44 -9.20
CA LEU A 57 5.81 1.17 -8.01
C LEU A 57 5.03 0.35 -6.99
N LEU A 58 3.82 0.78 -6.60
CA LEU A 58 2.97 0.01 -5.67
C LEU A 58 2.72 -1.42 -6.17
N ARG A 59 2.42 -1.59 -7.47
CA ARG A 59 2.22 -2.92 -8.05
C ARG A 59 3.50 -3.77 -8.11
N ALA A 60 4.66 -3.15 -8.34
CA ALA A 60 5.94 -3.84 -8.30
C ALA A 60 6.26 -4.33 -6.89
N LEU A 61 6.11 -3.48 -5.87
CA LEU A 61 6.27 -3.85 -4.46
C LEU A 61 5.30 -4.96 -4.01
N ALA A 62 4.08 -4.99 -4.60
CA ALA A 62 3.12 -6.08 -4.39
C ALA A 62 3.48 -7.38 -5.15
N GLY A 63 4.60 -7.43 -5.87
CA GLY A 63 5.00 -8.57 -6.69
C GLY A 63 4.10 -8.84 -7.90
N LEU A 64 3.31 -7.84 -8.35
CA LEU A 64 2.42 -7.95 -9.51
C LEU A 64 3.11 -7.54 -10.82
N VAL A 65 4.00 -6.55 -10.78
CA VAL A 65 4.82 -6.12 -11.90
C VAL A 65 6.25 -6.60 -11.68
N PRO A 66 6.90 -7.24 -12.68
CA PRO A 66 8.27 -7.70 -12.53
C PRO A 66 9.26 -6.53 -12.53
N ILE A 67 10.29 -6.61 -11.69
CA ILE A 67 11.49 -5.79 -11.77
C ILE A 67 12.43 -6.43 -12.79
N THR A 68 12.84 -5.67 -13.80
CA THR A 68 13.64 -6.16 -14.93
C THR A 68 15.13 -5.86 -14.79
N ALA A 69 15.50 -4.85 -14.00
CA ALA A 69 16.87 -4.49 -13.66
C ALA A 69 16.95 -3.81 -12.30
N GLY A 70 18.15 -3.69 -11.74
CA GLY A 70 18.39 -3.15 -10.40
C GLY A 70 18.07 -4.15 -9.29
N ASP A 71 18.21 -3.75 -8.04
CA ASP A 71 17.92 -4.56 -6.87
C ASP A 71 16.54 -4.18 -6.29
N ALA A 72 15.79 -5.17 -5.80
CA ALA A 72 14.45 -4.96 -5.27
C ALA A 72 14.13 -6.00 -4.19
N VAL A 73 14.27 -5.61 -2.95
CA VAL A 73 13.96 -6.46 -1.79
C VAL A 73 12.74 -5.86 -1.06
N VAL A 74 11.74 -6.69 -0.80
CA VAL A 74 10.54 -6.31 -0.04
C VAL A 74 10.29 -7.35 1.05
N LEU A 75 10.21 -6.91 2.31
CA LEU A 75 10.04 -7.80 3.47
C LEU A 75 11.10 -8.93 3.51
N GLY A 76 12.35 -8.62 3.08
CA GLY A 76 13.44 -9.57 3.00
C GLY A 76 13.39 -10.56 1.81
N VAL A 77 12.46 -10.34 0.86
CA VAL A 77 12.31 -11.17 -0.34
C VAL A 77 12.84 -10.43 -1.56
N ASP A 78 13.78 -11.00 -2.29
CA ASP A 78 14.20 -10.50 -3.60
C ASP A 78 13.09 -10.72 -4.64
N LEU A 79 12.52 -9.61 -5.14
CA LEU A 79 11.41 -9.65 -6.09
C LEU A 79 11.80 -10.13 -7.48
N ARG A 80 13.08 -10.15 -7.81
CA ARG A 80 13.59 -10.68 -9.09
C ARG A 80 13.65 -12.21 -9.05
N GLU A 81 13.92 -12.78 -7.89
CA GLU A 81 14.00 -14.23 -7.70
C GLU A 81 12.61 -14.83 -7.45
N ASP A 82 11.88 -14.34 -6.45
CA ASP A 82 10.56 -14.85 -6.10
C ASP A 82 9.56 -13.74 -5.68
N ARG A 83 9.14 -12.94 -6.64
CA ARG A 83 8.12 -11.90 -6.40
C ARG A 83 6.75 -12.42 -5.94
N ARG A 84 6.50 -13.73 -6.02
CA ARG A 84 5.19 -14.27 -5.62
C ARG A 84 5.11 -14.51 -4.12
N SER A 85 6.22 -14.85 -3.49
CA SER A 85 6.24 -15.18 -2.05
C SER A 85 5.89 -13.98 -1.17
N VAL A 86 6.12 -12.73 -1.62
CA VAL A 86 5.77 -11.54 -0.87
C VAL A 86 4.26 -11.28 -0.76
N ARG A 87 3.45 -11.82 -1.69
CA ARG A 87 2.04 -11.43 -1.87
C ARG A 87 1.11 -11.72 -0.69
N HIS A 88 1.42 -12.72 0.12
CA HIS A 88 0.60 -13.03 1.30
C HIS A 88 0.88 -12.07 2.46
N ARG A 89 2.03 -11.42 2.48
CA ARG A 89 2.45 -10.45 3.50
C ARG A 89 2.16 -8.99 3.10
N VAL A 90 1.83 -8.76 1.82
CA VAL A 90 1.55 -7.44 1.26
C VAL A 90 0.06 -7.30 0.98
N GLY A 91 -0.51 -6.16 1.35
CA GLY A 91 -1.87 -5.79 1.00
C GLY A 91 -1.89 -4.63 0.02
N LEU A 92 -2.48 -4.80 -1.16
CA LEU A 92 -2.63 -3.75 -2.16
C LEU A 92 -4.10 -3.32 -2.27
N LEU A 93 -4.36 -2.04 -2.00
CA LEU A 93 -5.59 -1.35 -2.38
C LEU A 93 -5.32 -0.62 -3.68
N ALA A 94 -5.65 -1.24 -4.80
CA ALA A 94 -5.49 -0.64 -6.14
C ALA A 94 -6.64 0.31 -6.48
N HIS A 95 -6.52 1.03 -7.60
CA HIS A 95 -7.61 1.84 -8.16
C HIS A 95 -8.84 0.97 -8.49
N GLY A 96 -8.65 -0.22 -9.06
CA GLY A 96 -9.68 -1.25 -9.18
C GLY A 96 -9.87 -2.00 -7.86
N THR A 97 -11.11 -2.33 -7.53
CA THR A 97 -11.45 -2.88 -6.21
C THR A 97 -10.96 -4.31 -5.96
N GLY A 98 -10.69 -5.08 -7.03
CA GLY A 98 -10.31 -6.50 -6.91
C GLY A 98 -11.39 -7.39 -6.31
N LEU A 99 -12.64 -6.92 -6.30
CA LEU A 99 -13.79 -7.64 -5.77
C LEU A 99 -14.45 -8.49 -6.85
N TYR A 100 -15.08 -9.57 -6.45
CA TYR A 100 -15.94 -10.40 -7.29
C TYR A 100 -17.36 -9.83 -7.26
N ASP A 101 -17.83 -9.32 -8.38
CA ASP A 101 -19.09 -8.60 -8.50
C ASP A 101 -20.33 -9.44 -8.16
N GLU A 102 -20.27 -10.75 -8.42
CA GLU A 102 -21.35 -11.69 -8.17
C GLU A 102 -21.45 -12.12 -6.71
N LEU A 103 -20.36 -12.00 -5.96
CA LEU A 103 -20.31 -12.38 -4.55
C LEU A 103 -20.85 -11.26 -3.66
N SER A 104 -21.37 -11.65 -2.50
CA SER A 104 -21.76 -10.70 -1.47
C SER A 104 -20.55 -10.01 -0.85
N VAL A 105 -20.78 -8.92 -0.11
CA VAL A 105 -19.74 -8.25 0.70
C VAL A 105 -19.05 -9.26 1.61
N ALA A 106 -19.83 -10.06 2.36
CA ALA A 106 -19.27 -11.02 3.30
C ALA A 106 -18.45 -12.12 2.60
N ASP A 107 -18.93 -12.62 1.44
CA ASP A 107 -18.22 -13.65 0.70
C ASP A 107 -16.90 -13.13 0.14
N ASN A 108 -16.88 -11.88 -0.37
CA ASN A 108 -15.64 -11.22 -0.81
C ASN A 108 -14.63 -11.11 0.34
N VAL A 109 -15.03 -10.53 1.47
CA VAL A 109 -14.13 -10.33 2.60
C VAL A 109 -13.61 -11.67 3.12
N ARG A 110 -14.47 -12.67 3.29
CA ARG A 110 -14.07 -14.01 3.73
C ARG A 110 -13.18 -14.73 2.72
N PHE A 111 -13.45 -14.58 1.42
CA PHE A 111 -12.60 -15.15 0.37
C PHE A 111 -11.18 -14.62 0.47
N TRP A 112 -11.01 -13.30 0.50
CA TRP A 112 -9.69 -12.68 0.58
C TRP A 112 -8.98 -12.96 1.90
N THR A 113 -9.70 -13.03 3.02
CA THR A 113 -9.16 -13.42 4.34
C THR A 113 -8.58 -14.84 4.28
N LYS A 114 -9.34 -15.80 3.73
CA LYS A 114 -8.88 -17.18 3.56
C LYS A 114 -7.70 -17.29 2.59
N ALA A 115 -7.74 -16.58 1.46
CA ALA A 115 -6.66 -16.55 0.47
C ALA A 115 -5.34 -16.08 1.07
N ALA A 116 -5.38 -15.15 2.03
CA ALA A 116 -4.23 -14.68 2.78
C ALA A 116 -3.85 -15.58 3.97
N ARG A 117 -4.59 -16.67 4.23
CA ARG A 117 -4.41 -17.55 5.40
C ARG A 117 -4.58 -16.82 6.74
N ALA A 118 -5.33 -15.70 6.74
CA ALA A 118 -5.66 -14.94 7.94
C ALA A 118 -6.84 -15.56 8.70
N ASN A 119 -7.05 -15.12 9.95
CA ASN A 119 -8.13 -15.62 10.78
C ASN A 119 -9.49 -15.13 10.24
N ILE A 120 -10.41 -16.04 10.00
CA ILE A 120 -11.74 -15.73 9.46
C ILE A 120 -12.56 -14.81 10.39
N ALA A 121 -12.31 -14.84 11.69
CA ALA A 121 -12.97 -13.95 12.65
C ALA A 121 -12.63 -12.46 12.37
N ASP A 122 -11.47 -12.16 11.79
CA ASP A 122 -11.09 -10.80 11.42
C ASP A 122 -11.96 -10.24 10.28
N ALA A 123 -12.60 -11.11 9.47
CA ALA A 123 -13.50 -10.66 8.39
C ALA A 123 -14.74 -9.95 8.95
N ASP A 124 -15.36 -10.47 9.99
CA ASP A 124 -16.57 -9.88 10.59
C ASP A 124 -16.21 -8.56 11.31
N ALA A 125 -15.08 -8.52 12.02
CA ALA A 125 -14.58 -7.30 12.67
C ALA A 125 -14.25 -6.20 11.64
N ALA A 126 -13.61 -6.56 10.51
CA ALA A 126 -13.29 -5.62 9.45
C ALA A 126 -14.54 -5.06 8.77
N MET A 127 -15.56 -5.88 8.54
CA MET A 127 -16.84 -5.42 7.98
C MET A 127 -17.53 -4.44 8.94
N ALA A 128 -17.62 -4.76 10.23
CA ALA A 128 -18.23 -3.88 11.24
C ALA A 128 -17.50 -2.54 11.32
N ARG A 129 -16.15 -2.55 11.32
CA ARG A 129 -15.32 -1.33 11.36
C ARG A 129 -15.56 -0.37 10.18
N LEU A 130 -15.99 -0.91 9.04
CA LEU A 130 -16.24 -0.16 7.80
C LEU A 130 -17.73 0.08 7.51
N GLY A 131 -18.62 -0.24 8.47
CA GLY A 131 -20.06 -0.05 8.31
C GLY A 131 -20.68 -0.92 7.21
N LEU A 132 -20.15 -2.13 7.04
CA LEU A 132 -20.59 -3.12 6.05
C LEU A 132 -21.35 -4.29 6.67
N ASP A 133 -21.65 -4.21 7.94
CA ASP A 133 -22.48 -5.15 8.68
C ASP A 133 -23.97 -4.95 8.42
N GLY A 134 -24.81 -5.75 9.06
CA GLY A 134 -26.26 -5.71 8.87
C GLY A 134 -26.66 -6.05 7.42
N ARG A 135 -27.53 -5.22 6.82
CA ARG A 135 -28.12 -5.50 5.49
C ARG A 135 -27.10 -5.49 4.35
N LEU A 136 -26.02 -4.73 4.46
CA LEU A 136 -25.01 -4.63 3.39
C LEU A 136 -24.20 -5.91 3.26
N ARG A 137 -24.05 -6.66 4.34
CA ARG A 137 -23.28 -7.90 4.40
C ARG A 137 -23.62 -8.89 3.30
N ASP A 138 -24.92 -9.05 3.01
CA ASP A 138 -25.44 -10.04 2.08
C ASP A 138 -25.75 -9.47 0.69
N VAL A 139 -25.43 -8.20 0.46
CA VAL A 139 -25.62 -7.53 -0.83
C VAL A 139 -24.49 -7.91 -1.78
N ALA A 140 -24.85 -8.29 -3.01
CA ALA A 140 -23.87 -8.53 -4.08
C ALA A 140 -23.09 -7.24 -4.41
N VAL A 141 -21.77 -7.36 -4.62
CA VAL A 141 -20.89 -6.21 -4.87
C VAL A 141 -21.31 -5.42 -6.12
N SER A 142 -21.91 -6.09 -7.14
CA SER A 142 -22.47 -5.43 -8.32
C SER A 142 -23.53 -4.36 -8.00
N ARG A 143 -24.21 -4.45 -6.86
CA ARG A 143 -25.27 -3.54 -6.42
C ARG A 143 -24.79 -2.41 -5.49
N LEU A 144 -23.52 -2.40 -5.13
CA LEU A 144 -22.95 -1.40 -4.22
C LEU A 144 -22.64 -0.09 -4.92
N SER A 145 -22.76 1.02 -4.19
CA SER A 145 -22.21 2.30 -4.61
C SER A 145 -20.67 2.25 -4.68
N THR A 146 -20.05 3.21 -5.36
CA THR A 146 -18.58 3.33 -5.46
C THR A 146 -17.94 3.38 -4.06
N GLY A 147 -18.49 4.16 -3.15
CA GLY A 147 -17.99 4.26 -1.77
C GLY A 147 -18.12 2.94 -1.00
N GLN A 148 -19.26 2.23 -1.14
CA GLN A 148 -19.45 0.92 -0.53
C GLN A 148 -18.49 -0.13 -1.09
N ARG A 149 -18.23 -0.13 -2.41
CA ARG A 149 -17.20 -0.98 -3.03
C ARG A 149 -15.81 -0.68 -2.46
N ARG A 150 -15.47 0.60 -2.30
CA ARG A 150 -14.20 1.02 -1.72
C ARG A 150 -14.07 0.56 -0.27
N ARG A 151 -15.11 0.75 0.56
CA ARG A 151 -15.15 0.23 1.94
C ARG A 151 -15.02 -1.29 1.97
N THR A 152 -15.63 -2.02 1.05
CA THR A 152 -15.49 -3.50 0.95
C THR A 152 -14.05 -3.92 0.62
N SER A 153 -13.39 -3.22 -0.31
CA SER A 153 -11.95 -3.48 -0.59
C SER A 153 -11.05 -3.20 0.60
N LEU A 154 -11.34 -2.13 1.35
CA LEU A 154 -10.65 -1.83 2.62
C LEU A 154 -10.90 -2.91 3.68
N ALA A 155 -12.13 -3.46 3.77
CA ALA A 155 -12.43 -4.57 4.67
C ALA A 155 -11.64 -5.83 4.31
N CYS A 156 -11.51 -6.13 3.02
CA CYS A 156 -10.66 -7.24 2.55
C CYS A 156 -9.18 -7.03 2.94
N LEU A 157 -8.68 -5.80 2.83
CA LEU A 157 -7.32 -5.44 3.21
C LEU A 157 -7.13 -5.58 4.73
N LEU A 158 -8.01 -4.96 5.51
CA LEU A 158 -7.96 -4.94 6.98
C LEU A 158 -8.01 -6.36 7.58
N ALA A 159 -8.93 -7.21 7.08
CA ALA A 159 -9.09 -8.58 7.55
C ALA A 159 -7.86 -9.48 7.28
N ARG A 160 -7.00 -9.11 6.31
CA ARG A 160 -5.78 -9.84 5.98
C ARG A 160 -4.60 -9.48 6.89
N ARG A 161 -4.64 -8.36 7.57
CA ARG A 161 -3.56 -7.81 8.45
C ARG A 161 -2.17 -7.87 7.80
N PRO A 162 -1.95 -7.31 6.61
CA PRO A 162 -0.67 -7.39 5.94
C PRO A 162 0.41 -6.59 6.69
N GLU A 163 1.67 -7.01 6.56
CA GLU A 163 2.82 -6.29 7.14
C GLU A 163 3.15 -5.01 6.38
N LEU A 164 2.92 -5.01 5.06
CA LEU A 164 3.08 -3.84 4.18
C LEU A 164 1.76 -3.52 3.49
N TRP A 165 1.25 -2.32 3.72
CA TRP A 165 0.07 -1.77 3.07
C TRP A 165 0.48 -0.87 1.91
N LEU A 166 -0.04 -1.15 0.73
CA LEU A 166 0.18 -0.38 -0.50
C LEU A 166 -1.16 0.19 -0.94
N LEU A 167 -1.33 1.51 -0.83
CA LEU A 167 -2.62 2.17 -0.99
C LEU A 167 -2.58 3.13 -2.18
N ASP A 168 -3.23 2.77 -3.28
CA ASP A 168 -3.34 3.62 -4.47
C ASP A 168 -4.64 4.42 -4.38
N GLU A 169 -4.53 5.74 -4.12
CA GLU A 169 -5.64 6.67 -3.96
C GLU A 169 -6.70 6.17 -2.94
N PRO A 170 -6.34 5.93 -1.66
CA PRO A 170 -7.24 5.28 -0.72
C PRO A 170 -8.54 6.04 -0.43
N HIS A 171 -8.53 7.38 -0.56
CA HIS A 171 -9.66 8.27 -0.30
C HIS A 171 -10.63 8.43 -1.49
N ALA A 172 -10.23 7.96 -2.68
CA ALA A 172 -11.01 8.17 -3.90
C ALA A 172 -12.42 7.57 -3.81
N GLY A 173 -13.43 8.37 -4.15
CA GLY A 173 -14.84 7.96 -4.17
C GLY A 173 -15.50 7.85 -2.80
N LEU A 174 -14.84 8.29 -1.73
CA LEU A 174 -15.39 8.34 -0.37
C LEU A 174 -15.90 9.73 -0.02
N ASP A 175 -16.94 9.77 0.78
CA ASP A 175 -17.40 10.98 1.48
C ASP A 175 -16.44 11.36 2.62
N LYS A 176 -16.69 12.48 3.29
CA LYS A 176 -15.84 12.95 4.39
C LYS A 176 -15.68 11.90 5.49
N GLU A 177 -16.77 11.28 5.93
CA GLU A 177 -16.74 10.24 6.97
C GLU A 177 -15.91 9.03 6.53
N GLY A 178 -16.09 8.57 5.29
CA GLY A 178 -15.33 7.47 4.73
C GLY A 178 -13.82 7.76 4.66
N ARG A 179 -13.43 9.01 4.34
CA ARG A 179 -12.03 9.43 4.36
C ARG A 179 -11.46 9.47 5.77
N ASP A 180 -12.24 9.97 6.75
CA ASP A 180 -11.81 10.00 8.16
C ASP A 180 -11.61 8.57 8.71
N ILE A 181 -12.44 7.62 8.28
CA ILE A 181 -12.26 6.19 8.59
C ILE A 181 -10.93 5.65 7.99
N VAL A 182 -10.62 6.00 6.74
CA VAL A 182 -9.35 5.58 6.10
C VAL A 182 -8.15 6.10 6.88
N ASP A 183 -8.16 7.39 7.26
CA ASP A 183 -7.08 7.99 8.04
C ASP A 183 -6.87 7.29 9.38
N ALA A 184 -7.98 6.99 10.09
CA ALA A 184 -7.94 6.26 11.34
C ALA A 184 -7.35 4.85 11.15
N LEU A 185 -7.77 4.12 10.10
CA LEU A 185 -7.26 2.78 9.78
C LEU A 185 -5.76 2.79 9.46
N VAL A 186 -5.27 3.79 8.72
CA VAL A 186 -3.84 3.93 8.37
C VAL A 186 -3.03 4.14 9.65
N ARG A 187 -3.45 5.04 10.55
CA ARG A 187 -2.77 5.29 11.82
C ARG A 187 -2.81 4.05 12.74
N GLU A 188 -3.97 3.40 12.87
CA GLU A 188 -4.14 2.19 13.67
C GLU A 188 -3.24 1.05 13.16
N ALA A 189 -3.14 0.86 11.84
CA ALA A 189 -2.29 -0.15 11.23
C ALA A 189 -0.80 0.13 11.49
N ALA A 190 -0.35 1.38 11.37
CA ALA A 190 1.02 1.79 11.66
C ALA A 190 1.37 1.56 13.15
N MET A 191 0.47 1.96 14.06
CA MET A 191 0.64 1.70 15.50
C MET A 191 0.68 0.20 15.82
N ALA A 192 -0.06 -0.62 15.06
CA ALA A 192 -0.03 -2.07 15.19
C ALA A 192 1.22 -2.73 14.56
N GLY A 193 2.11 -1.94 13.95
CA GLY A 193 3.40 -2.38 13.44
C GLY A 193 3.47 -2.59 11.92
N ALA A 194 2.39 -2.28 11.17
CA ALA A 194 2.42 -2.30 9.72
C ALA A 194 3.24 -1.12 9.16
N THR A 195 3.80 -1.32 7.97
CA THR A 195 4.39 -0.24 7.16
C THR A 195 3.40 0.13 6.06
N ILE A 196 3.22 1.43 5.79
CA ILE A 196 2.24 1.89 4.84
C ILE A 196 2.92 2.75 3.76
N ILE A 197 2.65 2.47 2.48
CA ILE A 197 3.03 3.33 1.37
C ILE A 197 1.73 3.70 0.65
N LEU A 198 1.44 5.00 0.58
CA LEU A 198 0.23 5.48 -0.07
C LEU A 198 0.53 6.51 -1.15
N SER A 199 -0.25 6.47 -2.25
CA SER A 199 -0.32 7.55 -3.22
C SER A 199 -1.61 8.33 -3.03
N SER A 200 -1.61 9.65 -3.22
CA SER A 200 -2.80 10.46 -3.09
C SER A 200 -2.74 11.73 -3.92
N HIS A 201 -3.89 12.16 -4.43
CA HIS A 201 -4.11 13.49 -4.99
C HIS A 201 -4.65 14.48 -3.94
N GLU A 202 -5.13 13.99 -2.80
CA GLU A 202 -5.52 14.81 -1.64
C GLU A 202 -4.27 15.08 -0.78
N LEU A 203 -3.38 15.94 -1.27
CA LEU A 203 -2.03 16.11 -0.71
C LEU A 203 -2.06 16.57 0.74
N ASP A 204 -2.86 17.61 1.07
CA ASP A 204 -2.91 18.15 2.44
C ASP A 204 -3.25 17.07 3.47
N ARG A 205 -4.32 16.32 3.21
CA ARG A 205 -4.76 15.21 4.09
C ARG A 205 -3.71 14.12 4.21
N SER A 206 -3.06 13.77 3.11
CA SER A 206 -2.09 12.68 3.08
C SER A 206 -0.74 13.08 3.69
N MET A 207 -0.37 14.37 3.63
CA MET A 207 0.80 14.91 4.33
C MET A 207 0.62 14.88 5.86
N ASP A 208 -0.61 15.12 6.35
CA ASP A 208 -0.93 15.02 7.79
C ASP A 208 -0.84 13.58 8.33
N LEU A 209 -0.88 12.58 7.45
CA LEU A 209 -0.74 11.17 7.80
C LEU A 209 0.70 10.68 7.73
N ALA A 210 1.48 11.23 6.80
CA ALA A 210 2.78 10.68 6.42
C ALA A 210 3.90 11.07 7.38
N ASP A 211 4.75 10.11 7.70
CA ASP A 211 6.04 10.34 8.39
C ASP A 211 7.10 10.79 7.39
N GLU A 212 6.96 10.41 6.12
CA GLU A 212 7.93 10.62 5.06
C GLU A 212 7.24 10.85 3.71
N ILE A 213 7.81 11.71 2.88
CA ILE A 213 7.30 12.01 1.54
C ILE A 213 8.37 11.64 0.51
N VAL A 214 7.98 10.82 -0.47
CA VAL A 214 8.83 10.45 -1.60
C VAL A 214 8.21 10.99 -2.88
N THR A 215 8.96 11.79 -3.64
CA THR A 215 8.49 12.36 -4.90
C THR A 215 8.97 11.49 -6.06
N LEU A 216 8.05 11.04 -6.91
CA LEU A 216 8.36 10.35 -8.17
C LEU A 216 8.20 11.30 -9.36
N GLY A 217 9.18 11.27 -10.26
CA GLY A 217 9.18 12.01 -11.52
C GLY A 217 9.81 11.20 -12.63
N GLY A 218 9.11 11.01 -13.78
CA GLY A 218 9.66 10.27 -14.91
C GLY A 218 10.08 8.83 -14.62
N GLY A 219 9.48 8.20 -13.61
CA GLY A 219 9.80 6.82 -13.22
C GLY A 219 11.02 6.66 -12.32
N VAL A 220 11.53 7.74 -11.74
CA VAL A 220 12.62 7.74 -10.73
C VAL A 220 12.15 8.43 -9.46
N ALA A 221 12.74 8.07 -8.32
CA ALA A 221 12.60 8.86 -7.10
C ALA A 221 13.48 10.10 -7.23
N LEU A 222 12.91 11.28 -6.95
CA LEU A 222 13.65 12.52 -6.97
C LEU A 222 14.27 12.74 -5.59
N ASP A 223 15.58 12.89 -5.53
CA ASP A 223 16.31 13.26 -4.31
C ASP A 223 15.83 14.62 -3.80
N GLY A 224 15.48 14.67 -2.53
CA GLY A 224 15.14 15.89 -1.82
C GLY A 224 13.67 15.97 -1.48
N ASP A 225 13.36 15.56 -0.31
CA ASP A 225 12.45 16.09 0.70
C ASP A 225 12.08 14.96 1.66
N VAL A 226 13.05 14.47 2.41
CA VAL A 226 12.76 13.89 3.73
C VAL A 226 12.47 15.10 4.64
N GLU A 227 11.32 15.74 4.44
CA GLU A 227 10.76 16.59 5.47
C GLU A 227 10.29 15.68 6.61
N GLY A 228 11.15 15.57 7.61
CA GLY A 228 10.86 14.83 8.83
C GLY A 228 9.59 15.36 9.48
N GLY A 229 8.48 14.61 9.35
CA GLY A 229 7.29 14.79 10.13
C GLY A 229 7.59 14.42 11.57
N ARG A 230 7.21 15.29 12.46
CA ARG A 230 7.06 15.28 13.93
C ARG A 230 7.54 14.01 14.64
N ASP A 231 8.58 14.17 15.45
CA ASP A 231 8.90 13.31 16.60
C ASP A 231 7.64 13.17 17.47
N HIS A 232 7.05 12.01 17.49
CA HIS A 232 6.12 11.60 18.52
C HIS A 232 6.93 11.07 19.71
N ALA A 233 7.59 11.99 20.42
CA ALA A 233 8.07 11.77 21.77
C ALA A 233 7.01 12.37 22.73
N GLU A 234 6.22 11.53 23.36
CA GLU A 234 5.85 11.44 24.80
C GLU A 234 4.56 10.60 24.93
#